data_8001dd78dd553ae755c40730ef74810b
#
_entry.id   8001dd78dd553ae755c40730ef74810b
#
_cell.length_a   1.000
_cell.length_b   1.000
_cell.length_c   1.000
_cell.angle_alpha   90.00
_cell.angle_beta   90.00
_cell.angle_gamma   90.00
#
_symmetry.space_group_name_H-M   'P 1'
#
loop_
_entity.id
_entity.type
_entity.pdbx_description
1 polymer ?
#
loop_
_entity_poly.entity_id
_entity_poly.type
_entity_poly.pdbx_seq_one_letter_code
_entity_poly.pdbx_strand_id
1 'polypeptide(L)'
;MGITAFTGQDFDVFRIEGLDQRMEQLKSTVRPKLEALGEYFSPVLSVLTGEEIFYHVAKHARRTVNPPKDTWVAFSPGKRGYKMLPHFQIGLWEDRLFIVTAVMNECPQKASIGKKLEKKIDPILENIPGHYIWSDDHTKPGGIRTDRMNPHTLNTFFRRMQVVKKAEMLCGLEIPREEAAGMSPDELAKTIEDVFVHVLPIYKMA
;
A
#
# COMPACT_ATOMS: atom_id res chain seq x y z
N MET A 1 15.49 -14.36 8.20
CA MET A 1 14.34 -14.58 9.13
C MET A 1 13.11 -14.85 8.30
N GLY A 2 12.19 -15.73 8.75
CA GLY A 2 10.95 -16.00 8.02
C GLY A 2 9.89 -14.92 8.27
N ILE A 3 8.94 -14.80 7.35
CA ILE A 3 7.75 -13.95 7.53
C ILE A 3 6.92 -14.49 8.70
N THR A 4 6.37 -13.59 9.50
CA THR A 4 5.40 -13.91 10.55
C THR A 4 4.03 -13.36 10.13
N ALA A 5 3.00 -14.20 10.12
CA ALA A 5 1.64 -13.78 9.78
C ALA A 5 1.06 -12.82 10.83
N PHE A 6 0.10 -12.02 10.41
CA PHE A 6 -0.67 -11.17 11.31
C PHE A 6 -1.70 -11.98 12.08
N THR A 7 -2.03 -11.53 13.26
CA THR A 7 -3.04 -12.13 14.13
C THR A 7 -4.08 -11.09 14.52
N GLY A 8 -5.20 -11.50 15.11
CA GLY A 8 -6.20 -10.55 15.61
C GLY A 8 -5.65 -9.48 16.54
N GLN A 9 -4.63 -9.83 17.34
CA GLN A 9 -3.98 -8.89 18.25
C GLN A 9 -3.26 -7.73 17.54
N ASP A 10 -2.72 -7.95 16.33
CA ASP A 10 -2.06 -6.90 15.55
C ASP A 10 -3.06 -5.83 15.09
N PHE A 11 -4.30 -6.23 14.83
CA PHE A 11 -5.40 -5.32 14.46
C PHE A 11 -6.00 -4.64 15.71
N ASP A 12 -6.06 -5.33 16.85
CA ASP A 12 -6.57 -4.77 18.11
C ASP A 12 -5.74 -3.59 18.62
N VAL A 13 -4.49 -3.45 18.19
CA VAL A 13 -3.64 -2.31 18.53
C VAL A 13 -4.31 -0.98 18.16
N PHE A 14 -5.09 -0.94 17.08
CA PHE A 14 -5.77 0.29 16.63
C PHE A 14 -6.99 0.67 17.48
N ARG A 15 -7.44 -0.20 18.40
CA ARG A 15 -8.50 0.05 19.38
C ARG A 15 -7.97 0.66 20.68
N ILE A 16 -6.66 0.60 20.93
CA ILE A 16 -6.03 1.15 22.12
C ILE A 16 -6.17 2.67 22.08
N GLU A 17 -6.76 3.24 23.12
CA GLU A 17 -6.88 4.68 23.29
C GLU A 17 -5.55 5.31 23.72
N GLY A 18 -5.37 6.57 23.35
CA GLY A 18 -4.15 7.32 23.69
C GLY A 18 -2.98 7.07 22.72
N LEU A 19 -2.20 8.13 22.48
CA LEU A 19 -1.08 8.09 21.52
C LEU A 19 0.05 7.18 22.04
N ASP A 20 0.49 7.40 23.28
CA ASP A 20 1.68 6.73 23.79
C ASP A 20 1.46 5.22 23.93
N GLN A 21 0.31 4.80 24.47
CA GLN A 21 -0.04 3.39 24.65
C GLN A 21 -0.16 2.68 23.30
N ARG A 22 -0.86 3.27 22.31
CA ARG A 22 -0.96 2.69 20.96
C ARG A 22 0.40 2.62 20.28
N MET A 23 1.24 3.65 20.41
CA MET A 23 2.57 3.66 19.84
C MET A 23 3.50 2.63 20.48
N GLU A 24 3.39 2.37 21.77
CA GLU A 24 4.13 1.30 22.46
C GLU A 24 3.75 -0.06 21.90
N GLN A 25 2.46 -0.35 21.78
CA GLN A 25 1.97 -1.62 21.24
C GLN A 25 2.31 -1.77 19.74
N LEU A 26 2.17 -0.73 18.93
CA LEU A 26 2.63 -0.77 17.53
C LEU A 26 4.11 -1.11 17.41
N LYS A 27 4.95 -0.56 18.30
CA LYS A 27 6.40 -0.82 18.28
C LYS A 27 6.76 -2.24 18.73
N SER A 28 6.03 -2.78 19.69
CA SER A 28 6.33 -4.11 20.27
C SER A 28 5.74 -5.27 19.48
N THR A 29 4.59 -5.08 18.82
CA THR A 29 3.86 -6.19 18.17
C THR A 29 3.87 -6.09 16.63
N VAL A 30 3.45 -4.97 16.05
CA VAL A 30 3.23 -4.86 14.61
C VAL A 30 4.52 -4.50 13.86
N ARG A 31 5.31 -3.57 14.40
CA ARG A 31 6.53 -3.10 13.72
C ARG A 31 7.53 -4.21 13.40
N PRO A 32 7.85 -5.17 14.30
CA PRO A 32 8.77 -6.26 13.99
C PRO A 32 8.31 -7.10 12.80
N LYS A 33 6.99 -7.30 12.65
CA LYS A 33 6.41 -8.03 11.51
C LYS A 33 6.54 -7.24 10.21
N LEU A 34 6.30 -5.92 10.26
CA LEU A 34 6.50 -5.04 9.10
C LEU A 34 7.98 -4.94 8.70
N GLU A 35 8.90 -4.95 9.65
CA GLU A 35 10.35 -4.99 9.41
C GLU A 35 10.74 -6.31 8.74
N ALA A 36 10.24 -7.45 9.22
CA ALA A 36 10.47 -8.75 8.61
C ALA A 36 9.93 -8.84 7.17
N LEU A 37 8.72 -8.29 6.91
CA LEU A 37 8.19 -8.16 5.55
C LEU A 37 9.07 -7.24 4.69
N GLY A 38 9.60 -6.17 5.26
CA GLY A 38 10.53 -5.26 4.61
C GLY A 38 11.79 -5.96 4.15
N GLU A 39 12.43 -6.71 5.04
CA GLU A 39 13.65 -7.49 4.74
C GLU A 39 13.40 -8.57 3.69
N TYR A 40 12.26 -9.25 3.77
CA TYR A 40 11.92 -10.32 2.84
C TYR A 40 11.59 -9.81 1.43
N PHE A 41 10.74 -8.77 1.32
CA PHE A 41 10.24 -8.33 0.01
C PHE A 41 11.13 -7.30 -0.70
N SER A 42 12.06 -6.62 -0.03
CA SER A 42 12.97 -5.69 -0.72
C SER A 42 13.79 -6.36 -1.82
N PRO A 43 14.46 -7.51 -1.60
CA PRO A 43 15.17 -8.20 -2.68
C PRO A 43 14.24 -8.75 -3.75
N VAL A 44 13.04 -9.26 -3.38
CA VAL A 44 12.04 -9.74 -4.35
C VAL A 44 11.60 -8.61 -5.28
N LEU A 45 11.24 -7.46 -4.70
CA LEU A 45 10.85 -6.28 -5.48
C LEU A 45 12.01 -5.73 -6.29
N SER A 46 13.26 -5.80 -5.80
CA SER A 46 14.42 -5.38 -6.58
C SER A 46 14.58 -6.22 -7.85
N VAL A 47 14.36 -7.53 -7.78
CA VAL A 47 14.35 -8.40 -8.96
C VAL A 47 13.20 -8.07 -9.90
N LEU A 48 11.97 -7.89 -9.37
CA LEU A 48 10.76 -7.63 -10.17
C LEU A 48 10.81 -6.27 -10.88
N THR A 49 11.32 -5.25 -10.22
CA THR A 49 11.38 -3.88 -10.78
C THR A 49 12.61 -3.66 -11.65
N GLY A 50 13.71 -4.33 -11.36
CA GLY A 50 15.03 -4.09 -11.94
C GLY A 50 15.76 -2.90 -11.29
N GLU A 51 15.31 -2.44 -10.12
CA GLU A 51 15.87 -1.32 -9.36
C GLU A 51 16.24 -1.79 -7.94
N GLU A 52 17.20 -1.15 -7.29
CA GLU A 52 17.46 -1.42 -5.87
C GLU A 52 16.33 -0.84 -5.02
N ILE A 53 15.59 -1.70 -4.31
CA ILE A 53 14.43 -1.31 -3.49
C ILE A 53 14.79 -1.33 -2.01
N PHE A 54 14.46 -0.25 -1.33
CA PHE A 54 14.62 -0.06 0.12
C PHE A 54 13.25 -0.07 0.81
N TYR A 55 13.18 -0.65 2.01
CA TYR A 55 11.95 -0.61 2.80
C TYR A 55 11.98 0.49 3.86
N HIS A 56 10.80 0.98 4.21
CA HIS A 56 10.57 2.07 5.15
C HIS A 56 9.35 1.79 6.02
N VAL A 57 9.56 1.42 7.28
CA VAL A 57 8.45 1.24 8.21
C VAL A 57 7.97 2.58 8.75
N ALA A 58 6.66 2.80 8.78
CA ALA A 58 6.03 4.02 9.28
C ALA A 58 6.40 4.26 10.75
N LYS A 59 7.03 5.41 11.02
CA LYS A 59 7.49 5.78 12.38
C LYS A 59 6.46 6.60 13.16
N HIS A 60 5.49 7.21 12.47
CA HIS A 60 4.47 8.12 13.05
C HIS A 60 5.05 9.27 13.91
N ALA A 61 6.32 9.64 13.68
CA ALA A 61 7.08 10.56 14.52
C ALA A 61 6.53 12.00 14.60
N ARG A 62 5.65 12.39 13.67
CA ARG A 62 5.03 13.72 13.66
C ARG A 62 3.72 13.79 14.45
N ARG A 63 3.24 12.65 14.99
CA ARG A 63 2.01 12.63 15.77
C ARG A 63 2.29 13.10 17.18
N THR A 64 1.48 14.05 17.65
CA THR A 64 1.61 14.66 18.98
C THR A 64 0.37 14.49 19.85
N VAL A 65 -0.79 14.24 19.25
CA VAL A 65 -2.07 14.13 19.97
C VAL A 65 -2.84 12.87 19.53
N ASN A 66 -3.15 12.77 18.24
CA ASN A 66 -4.01 11.69 17.74
C ASN A 66 -3.20 10.44 17.41
N PRO A 67 -3.59 9.26 17.95
CA PRO A 67 -2.93 8.01 17.61
C PRO A 67 -3.13 7.66 16.12
N PRO A 68 -2.18 6.91 15.50
CA PRO A 68 -2.32 6.46 14.12
C PRO A 68 -3.49 5.48 13.99
N LYS A 69 -4.22 5.59 12.87
CA LYS A 69 -5.30 4.68 12.52
C LYS A 69 -4.83 3.51 11.66
N ASP A 70 -3.63 3.61 11.14
CA ASP A 70 -2.97 2.67 10.25
C ASP A 70 -1.48 2.60 10.53
N THR A 71 -0.82 1.57 10.02
CA THR A 71 0.65 1.49 9.98
C THR A 71 1.07 0.61 8.79
N TRP A 72 2.27 0.84 8.23
CA TRP A 72 2.72 0.16 7.03
C TRP A 72 4.24 0.07 6.92
N VAL A 73 4.69 -0.82 6.03
CA VAL A 73 6.01 -0.79 5.40
C VAL A 73 5.84 -0.37 3.95
N ALA A 74 6.65 0.59 3.50
CA ALA A 74 6.71 1.04 2.12
C ALA A 74 8.02 0.57 1.47
N PHE A 75 7.99 0.34 0.15
CA PHE A 75 9.12 -0.15 -0.64
C PHE A 75 9.32 0.77 -1.84
N SER A 76 10.50 1.39 -1.95
CA SER A 76 10.81 2.34 -3.01
C SER A 76 12.29 2.33 -3.38
N PRO A 77 12.67 2.83 -4.58
CA PRO A 77 14.08 2.92 -4.97
C PRO A 77 14.86 4.00 -4.19
N GLY A 78 14.17 4.84 -3.42
CA GLY A 78 14.78 5.90 -2.63
C GLY A 78 15.15 5.46 -1.22
N LYS A 79 16.39 5.67 -0.79
CA LYS A 79 16.82 5.47 0.62
C LYS A 79 16.08 6.39 1.60
N ARG A 80 15.44 7.45 1.13
CA ARG A 80 14.65 8.43 1.92
C ARG A 80 13.55 9.02 1.04
N GLY A 81 12.47 9.51 1.68
CA GLY A 81 11.43 10.27 0.98
C GLY A 81 10.58 9.44 0.03
N TYR A 82 10.28 8.18 0.35
CA TYR A 82 9.52 7.26 -0.50
C TYR A 82 8.18 7.84 -1.00
N LYS A 83 7.53 8.74 -0.25
CA LYS A 83 6.29 9.40 -0.69
C LYS A 83 6.45 10.31 -1.91
N MET A 84 7.69 10.70 -2.23
CA MET A 84 8.00 11.47 -3.44
C MET A 84 8.18 10.60 -4.68
N LEU A 85 8.12 9.28 -4.53
CA LEU A 85 8.33 8.29 -5.58
C LEU A 85 7.12 7.35 -5.65
N PRO A 86 6.86 6.73 -6.81
CA PRO A 86 6.02 5.54 -6.88
C PRO A 86 6.60 4.46 -5.97
N HIS A 87 5.76 3.76 -5.24
CA HIS A 87 6.20 2.76 -4.27
C HIS A 87 5.12 1.73 -3.99
N PHE A 88 5.51 0.61 -3.36
CA PHE A 88 4.57 -0.38 -2.85
C PHE A 88 4.38 -0.20 -1.35
N GLN A 89 3.26 -0.65 -0.82
CA GLN A 89 2.98 -0.66 0.62
C GLN A 89 2.30 -1.96 1.02
N ILE A 90 2.64 -2.44 2.23
CA ILE A 90 1.89 -3.46 2.98
C ILE A 90 1.57 -2.83 4.33
N GLY A 91 0.33 -2.83 4.75
CA GLY A 91 -0.03 -2.22 6.02
C GLY A 91 -1.36 -2.66 6.58
N LEU A 92 -1.65 -2.20 7.78
CA LEU A 92 -2.84 -2.54 8.54
C LEU A 92 -3.66 -1.29 8.87
N TRP A 93 -4.97 -1.44 8.74
CA TRP A 93 -5.99 -0.69 9.44
C TRP A 93 -6.56 -1.56 10.57
N GLU A 94 -7.46 -1.02 11.39
CA GLU A 94 -8.15 -1.80 12.43
C GLU A 94 -8.90 -3.01 11.88
N ASP A 95 -9.48 -2.88 10.69
CA ASP A 95 -10.42 -3.84 10.10
C ASP A 95 -9.88 -4.59 8.88
N ARG A 96 -8.64 -4.30 8.43
CA ARG A 96 -8.07 -4.89 7.21
C ARG A 96 -6.57 -4.80 7.06
N LEU A 97 -6.01 -5.74 6.32
CA LEU A 97 -4.68 -5.67 5.70
C LEU A 97 -4.82 -5.01 4.32
N PHE A 98 -3.87 -4.18 3.92
CA PHE A 98 -3.78 -3.65 2.56
C PHE A 98 -2.41 -3.91 1.93
N ILE A 99 -2.40 -4.20 0.63
CA ILE A 99 -1.21 -4.43 -0.19
C ILE A 99 -1.43 -3.65 -1.49
N VAL A 100 -0.66 -2.58 -1.71
CA VAL A 100 -0.92 -1.65 -2.81
C VAL A 100 0.36 -1.15 -3.48
N THR A 101 0.24 -0.71 -4.74
CA THR A 101 1.15 0.30 -5.31
C THR A 101 0.56 1.68 -5.12
N ALA A 102 1.40 2.69 -4.89
CA ALA A 102 0.96 4.03 -4.55
C ALA A 102 1.77 5.12 -5.24
N VAL A 103 1.08 6.18 -5.65
CA VAL A 103 1.64 7.48 -6.06
C VAL A 103 0.98 8.55 -5.19
N MET A 104 1.74 9.06 -4.23
CA MET A 104 1.24 10.01 -3.24
C MET A 104 1.15 11.43 -3.79
N ASN A 105 0.41 12.29 -3.08
CA ASN A 105 0.28 13.70 -3.45
C ASN A 105 1.61 14.46 -3.38
N GLU A 106 2.58 13.99 -2.61
CA GLU A 106 3.94 14.52 -2.51
C GLU A 106 4.82 14.20 -3.72
N CYS A 107 4.40 13.27 -4.60
CA CYS A 107 5.17 12.88 -5.77
C CYS A 107 5.20 14.03 -6.82
N PRO A 108 6.38 14.61 -7.14
CA PRO A 108 6.46 15.72 -8.11
C PRO A 108 6.01 15.32 -9.51
N GLN A 109 6.18 14.05 -9.86
CA GLN A 109 5.86 13.50 -11.17
C GLN A 109 4.40 13.02 -11.29
N LYS A 110 3.59 13.16 -10.25
CA LYS A 110 2.22 12.66 -10.19
C LYS A 110 1.37 13.00 -11.43
N ALA A 111 1.43 14.25 -11.88
CA ALA A 111 0.68 14.69 -13.05
C ALA A 111 1.15 14.01 -14.34
N SER A 112 2.45 13.83 -14.51
CA SER A 112 3.04 13.11 -15.64
C SER A 112 2.66 11.62 -15.64
N ILE A 113 2.70 11.01 -14.46
CA ILE A 113 2.27 9.61 -14.25
C ILE A 113 0.81 9.46 -14.62
N GLY A 114 -0.07 10.33 -14.12
CA GLY A 114 -1.50 10.32 -14.47
C GLY A 114 -1.73 10.39 -16.00
N LYS A 115 -0.96 11.19 -16.73
CA LYS A 115 -1.03 11.25 -18.20
C LYS A 115 -0.57 9.97 -18.89
N LYS A 116 0.43 9.28 -18.36
CA LYS A 116 0.88 7.99 -18.90
C LYS A 116 -0.17 6.90 -18.69
N LEU A 117 -0.73 6.82 -17.46
CA LEU A 117 -1.76 5.85 -17.09
C LEU A 117 -3.07 6.08 -17.88
N GLU A 118 -3.47 7.33 -18.12
CA GLU A 118 -4.64 7.69 -18.93
C GLU A 118 -4.56 7.09 -20.35
N LYS A 119 -3.37 6.90 -20.92
CA LYS A 119 -3.16 6.29 -22.23
C LYS A 119 -3.23 4.76 -22.23
N LYS A 120 -3.35 4.15 -21.06
CA LYS A 120 -3.28 2.69 -20.87
C LYS A 120 -4.49 2.13 -20.10
N ILE A 121 -5.64 2.80 -20.19
CA ILE A 121 -6.86 2.44 -19.45
C ILE A 121 -7.32 1.03 -19.77
N ASP A 122 -7.45 0.66 -21.06
CA ASP A 122 -7.96 -0.65 -21.46
C ASP A 122 -7.05 -1.78 -20.94
N PRO A 123 -5.73 -1.80 -21.21
CA PRO A 123 -4.87 -2.83 -20.64
C PRO A 123 -4.81 -2.83 -19.11
N ILE A 124 -5.03 -1.71 -18.42
CA ILE A 124 -5.13 -1.68 -16.97
C ILE A 124 -6.39 -2.41 -16.50
N LEU A 125 -7.55 -2.11 -17.10
CA LEU A 125 -8.82 -2.77 -16.75
C LEU A 125 -8.83 -4.26 -17.07
N GLU A 126 -8.11 -4.68 -18.11
CA GLU A 126 -7.97 -6.09 -18.50
C GLU A 126 -7.06 -6.91 -17.57
N ASN A 127 -5.99 -6.29 -17.04
CA ASN A 127 -4.95 -7.01 -16.32
C ASN A 127 -5.04 -6.88 -14.79
N ILE A 128 -5.70 -5.84 -14.27
CA ILE A 128 -5.86 -5.69 -12.81
C ILE A 128 -7.07 -6.52 -12.34
N PRO A 129 -6.90 -7.42 -11.37
CA PRO A 129 -8.00 -8.25 -10.89
C PRO A 129 -9.22 -7.44 -10.46
N GLY A 130 -10.42 -7.93 -10.79
CA GLY A 130 -11.68 -7.22 -10.55
C GLY A 130 -11.95 -6.86 -9.09
N HIS A 131 -11.43 -7.64 -8.15
CA HIS A 131 -11.60 -7.41 -6.71
C HIS A 131 -10.58 -6.43 -6.11
N TYR A 132 -9.55 -5.98 -6.87
CA TYR A 132 -8.62 -4.95 -6.40
C TYR A 132 -9.31 -3.59 -6.32
N ILE A 133 -8.83 -2.75 -5.41
CA ILE A 133 -9.37 -1.41 -5.17
C ILE A 133 -8.49 -0.32 -5.77
N TRP A 134 -9.13 0.78 -6.12
CA TRP A 134 -8.51 2.05 -6.49
C TRP A 134 -8.95 3.12 -5.49
N SER A 135 -7.99 3.82 -4.88
CA SER A 135 -8.26 4.90 -3.94
C SER A 135 -7.46 6.16 -4.30
N ASP A 136 -8.05 7.34 -4.11
CA ASP A 136 -7.40 8.64 -4.28
C ASP A 136 -7.06 9.35 -2.96
N ASP A 137 -7.19 8.62 -1.84
CA ASP A 137 -6.96 9.14 -0.49
C ASP A 137 -6.46 8.04 0.46
N HIS A 138 -5.15 8.02 0.75
CA HIS A 138 -4.54 7.04 1.65
C HIS A 138 -4.96 7.18 3.13
N THR A 139 -5.67 8.23 3.48
CA THR A 139 -6.09 8.46 4.88
C THR A 139 -7.39 7.75 5.24
N LYS A 140 -8.00 7.08 4.27
CA LYS A 140 -9.26 6.34 4.40
C LYS A 140 -9.11 4.93 3.85
N PRO A 141 -9.61 3.93 4.57
CA PRO A 141 -9.70 2.58 4.03
C PRO A 141 -10.74 2.50 2.90
N GLY A 142 -10.57 1.50 2.03
CA GLY A 142 -11.48 1.25 0.93
C GLY A 142 -11.19 2.06 -0.33
N GLY A 143 -11.97 1.76 -1.36
CA GLY A 143 -11.85 2.37 -2.67
C GLY A 143 -12.90 1.81 -3.63
N ILE A 144 -12.76 2.12 -4.90
CA ILE A 144 -13.62 1.58 -5.96
C ILE A 144 -12.98 0.30 -6.48
N ARG A 145 -13.72 -0.81 -6.47
CA ARG A 145 -13.24 -2.08 -7.06
C ARG A 145 -13.05 -1.96 -8.57
N THR A 146 -12.04 -2.64 -9.11
CA THR A 146 -11.76 -2.66 -10.55
C THR A 146 -12.96 -3.15 -11.36
N ASP A 147 -13.68 -4.18 -10.88
CA ASP A 147 -14.87 -4.72 -11.56
C ASP A 147 -16.10 -3.75 -11.59
N ARG A 148 -16.02 -2.65 -10.83
CA ARG A 148 -17.00 -1.56 -10.83
C ARG A 148 -16.51 -0.32 -11.57
N MET A 149 -15.30 -0.38 -12.13
CA MET A 149 -14.75 0.68 -12.97
C MET A 149 -15.04 0.40 -14.44
N ASN A 150 -15.21 1.48 -15.18
CA ASN A 150 -15.21 1.47 -16.65
C ASN A 150 -14.16 2.47 -17.16
N PRO A 151 -13.88 2.51 -18.47
CA PRO A 151 -12.87 3.41 -19.03
C PRO A 151 -13.08 4.88 -18.65
N HIS A 152 -14.32 5.35 -18.58
CA HIS A 152 -14.65 6.73 -18.20
C HIS A 152 -14.31 7.02 -16.74
N THR A 153 -14.67 6.11 -15.82
CA THR A 153 -14.39 6.26 -14.39
C THR A 153 -12.88 6.28 -14.13
N LEU A 154 -12.14 5.35 -14.74
CA LEU A 154 -10.69 5.29 -14.58
C LEU A 154 -9.98 6.50 -15.23
N ASN A 155 -10.48 6.98 -16.37
CA ASN A 155 -10.01 8.22 -16.99
C ASN A 155 -10.18 9.42 -16.03
N THR A 156 -11.36 9.56 -15.43
CA THR A 156 -11.64 10.62 -14.46
C THR A 156 -10.71 10.53 -13.26
N PHE A 157 -10.43 9.32 -12.78
CA PHE A 157 -9.50 9.07 -11.68
C PHE A 157 -8.08 9.56 -12.04
N PHE A 158 -7.53 9.19 -13.19
CA PHE A 158 -6.20 9.62 -13.62
C PHE A 158 -6.14 11.12 -13.93
N ARG A 159 -7.21 11.72 -14.46
CA ARG A 159 -7.30 13.18 -14.63
C ARG A 159 -7.27 13.93 -13.29
N ARG A 160 -7.93 13.40 -12.26
CA ARG A 160 -7.85 13.99 -10.92
C ARG A 160 -6.41 14.01 -10.40
N MET A 161 -5.61 12.95 -10.61
CA MET A 161 -4.17 12.93 -10.28
C MET A 161 -3.41 14.08 -10.95
N GLN A 162 -3.78 14.47 -12.17
CA GLN A 162 -3.10 15.50 -12.94
C GLN A 162 -3.38 16.92 -12.43
N VAL A 163 -4.61 17.20 -11.99
CA VAL A 163 -5.07 18.57 -11.74
C VAL A 163 -5.38 18.85 -10.26
N VAL A 164 -5.69 17.83 -9.47
CA VAL A 164 -6.03 18.01 -8.06
C VAL A 164 -4.81 17.77 -7.19
N LYS A 165 -4.38 18.81 -6.48
CA LYS A 165 -3.15 18.79 -5.65
C LYS A 165 -3.12 17.65 -4.64
N LYS A 166 -4.25 17.38 -3.96
CA LYS A 166 -4.35 16.37 -2.90
C LYS A 166 -4.70 14.97 -3.41
N ALA A 167 -5.07 14.80 -4.69
CA ALA A 167 -5.39 13.49 -5.21
C ALA A 167 -4.15 12.60 -5.27
N GLU A 168 -4.34 11.34 -4.97
CA GLU A 168 -3.33 10.29 -4.93
C GLU A 168 -3.76 9.13 -5.83
N MET A 169 -2.94 8.12 -5.96
CA MET A 169 -3.33 6.85 -6.55
C MET A 169 -2.82 5.73 -5.66
N LEU A 170 -3.74 4.89 -5.21
CA LEU A 170 -3.44 3.61 -4.62
C LEU A 170 -4.20 2.56 -5.42
N CYS A 171 -3.53 1.45 -5.76
CA CYS A 171 -4.15 0.31 -6.43
C CYS A 171 -3.62 -0.98 -5.86
N GLY A 172 -4.51 -1.92 -5.49
CA GLY A 172 -4.14 -3.22 -4.98
C GLY A 172 -5.25 -3.92 -4.22
N LEU A 173 -4.87 -4.77 -3.27
CA LEU A 173 -5.77 -5.63 -2.54
C LEU A 173 -5.97 -5.15 -1.10
N GLU A 174 -7.22 -5.17 -0.65
CA GLU A 174 -7.58 -5.11 0.77
C GLU A 174 -8.17 -6.45 1.19
N ILE A 175 -7.73 -6.96 2.34
CA ILE A 175 -8.14 -8.26 2.90
C ILE A 175 -8.77 -7.98 4.27
N PRO A 176 -10.02 -8.40 4.51
CA PRO A 176 -10.66 -8.24 5.81
C PRO A 176 -9.81 -8.84 6.94
N ARG A 177 -9.86 -8.21 8.12
CA ARG A 177 -9.10 -8.61 9.31
C ARG A 177 -9.21 -10.11 9.63
N GLU A 178 -10.43 -10.65 9.58
CA GLU A 178 -10.69 -12.04 9.94
C GLU A 178 -9.98 -13.01 8.99
N GLU A 179 -9.97 -12.68 7.71
CA GLU A 179 -9.27 -13.44 6.67
C GLU A 179 -7.75 -13.29 6.83
N ALA A 180 -7.26 -12.06 6.95
CA ALA A 180 -5.83 -11.78 7.10
C ALA A 180 -5.22 -12.40 8.37
N ALA A 181 -5.97 -12.43 9.48
CA ALA A 181 -5.53 -13.02 10.74
C ALA A 181 -5.58 -14.57 10.74
N GLY A 182 -6.26 -15.17 9.76
CA GLY A 182 -6.31 -16.62 9.55
C GLY A 182 -5.24 -17.16 8.61
N MET A 183 -4.50 -16.29 7.92
CA MET A 183 -3.46 -16.70 6.97
C MET A 183 -2.26 -17.31 7.68
N SER A 184 -1.74 -18.38 7.12
CA SER A 184 -0.38 -18.87 7.45
C SER A 184 0.69 -17.91 6.90
N PRO A 185 1.93 -17.97 7.40
CA PRO A 185 3.04 -17.17 6.85
C PRO A 185 3.24 -17.37 5.34
N ASP A 186 3.11 -18.61 4.85
CA ASP A 186 3.30 -18.93 3.43
C ASP A 186 2.15 -18.38 2.56
N GLU A 187 0.91 -18.48 3.03
CA GLU A 187 -0.25 -17.89 2.35
C GLU A 187 -0.14 -16.36 2.28
N LEU A 188 0.25 -15.72 3.38
CA LEU A 188 0.49 -14.28 3.41
C LEU A 188 1.59 -13.89 2.41
N ALA A 189 2.73 -14.59 2.42
CA ALA A 189 3.85 -14.33 1.51
C ALA A 189 3.43 -14.43 0.05
N LYS A 190 2.75 -15.52 -0.30
CA LYS A 190 2.25 -15.76 -1.65
C LYS A 190 1.25 -14.70 -2.09
N THR A 191 0.31 -14.35 -1.23
CA THR A 191 -0.70 -13.31 -1.51
C THR A 191 -0.03 -11.96 -1.79
N ILE A 192 0.96 -11.57 -0.98
CA ILE A 192 1.70 -10.31 -1.19
C ILE A 192 2.46 -10.34 -2.52
N GLU A 193 3.14 -11.45 -2.83
CA GLU A 193 3.87 -11.60 -4.09
C GLU A 193 2.93 -11.53 -5.31
N ASP A 194 1.80 -12.24 -5.27
CA ASP A 194 0.79 -12.21 -6.33
C ASP A 194 0.26 -10.78 -6.55
N VAL A 195 -0.01 -10.03 -5.46
CA VAL A 195 -0.44 -8.62 -5.58
C VAL A 195 0.64 -7.77 -6.23
N PHE A 196 1.89 -7.90 -5.79
CA PHE A 196 2.99 -7.12 -6.36
C PHE A 196 3.18 -7.38 -7.84
N VAL A 197 3.07 -8.63 -8.27
CA VAL A 197 3.13 -9.00 -9.70
C VAL A 197 1.99 -8.35 -10.49
N HIS A 198 0.76 -8.39 -9.98
CA HIS A 198 -0.40 -7.79 -10.66
C HIS A 198 -0.30 -6.27 -10.79
N VAL A 199 0.21 -5.57 -9.76
CA VAL A 199 0.30 -4.09 -9.80
C VAL A 199 1.63 -3.58 -10.36
N LEU A 200 2.60 -4.46 -10.63
CA LEU A 200 3.90 -4.13 -11.20
C LEU A 200 3.81 -3.33 -12.51
N PRO A 201 2.91 -3.65 -13.48
CA PRO A 201 2.76 -2.84 -14.68
C PRO A 201 2.38 -1.39 -14.39
N ILE A 202 1.52 -1.13 -13.38
CA ILE A 202 1.16 0.23 -12.97
C ILE A 202 2.40 0.95 -12.40
N TYR A 203 3.14 0.29 -11.50
CA TYR A 203 4.38 0.81 -10.94
C TYR A 203 5.40 1.18 -12.03
N LYS A 204 5.63 0.30 -13.01
CA LYS A 204 6.58 0.54 -14.11
C LYS A 204 6.15 1.64 -15.09
N MET A 205 4.86 1.95 -15.17
CA MET A 205 4.34 3.10 -15.94
C MET A 205 4.49 4.42 -15.18
N ALA A 206 4.61 4.35 -13.87
CA ALA A 206 4.77 5.52 -13.01
C ALA A 206 6.21 6.02 -13.01
#